data_e36e6a920df5cd5e1ca33715e16adaa7
#
_entry.id   e36e6a920df5cd5e1ca33715e16adaa7
#
_cell.length_a   1.000
_cell.length_b   1.000
_cell.length_c   1.000
_cell.angle_alpha   90.00
_cell.angle_beta   90.00
_cell.angle_gamma   90.00
#
_symmetry.space_group_name_H-M   'P 1'
#
loop_
_entity.id
_entity.type
_entity.pdbx_description
1 polymer ?
#
loop_
_entity_poly.entity_id
_entity_poly.type
_entity_poly.pdbx_seq_one_letter_code
_entity_poly.pdbx_strand_id
1 'polypeptide(L)'
;MAGVSRSGKTFTAKQGQYLAYIHLYTRLHRRPPAETDMQEYFLVSPPSVHQMVLTLERAGLIRRQPRTPSSIELLVDPNQLPDLL
;
A
#
# COMPACT_ATOMS: atom_id res chain seq x y z
N MET A 1 11.42 -8.74 10.51
CA MET A 1 12.40 -8.11 9.63
C MET A 1 11.69 -7.42 8.48
N ALA A 2 12.19 -6.31 8.03
CA ALA A 2 11.58 -5.60 6.90
C ALA A 2 11.74 -6.40 5.61
N GLY A 3 10.76 -6.30 4.72
CA GLY A 3 10.85 -6.89 3.40
C GLY A 3 11.74 -6.04 2.50
N VAL A 4 12.34 -6.67 1.49
CA VAL A 4 13.21 -5.99 0.52
C VAL A 4 12.72 -6.36 -0.87
N SER A 5 12.44 -5.33 -1.69
CA SER A 5 12.07 -5.55 -3.09
C SER A 5 13.31 -5.65 -3.96
N ARG A 6 13.15 -6.15 -5.21
CA ARG A 6 14.26 -6.25 -6.15
C ARG A 6 14.85 -4.90 -6.52
N SER A 7 14.08 -3.85 -6.39
CA SER A 7 14.56 -2.49 -6.64
C SER A 7 15.38 -1.94 -5.48
N GLY A 8 15.64 -2.75 -4.44
CA GLY A 8 16.39 -2.34 -3.26
C GLY A 8 15.55 -1.60 -2.23
N LYS A 9 14.26 -1.48 -2.45
CA LYS A 9 13.36 -0.81 -1.51
C LYS A 9 13.06 -1.71 -0.32
N THR A 10 13.02 -1.12 0.87
CA THR A 10 12.67 -1.82 2.10
C THR A 10 11.39 -1.26 2.68
N PHE A 11 10.71 -2.08 3.45
CA PHE A 11 9.48 -1.66 4.13
C PHE A 11 9.32 -2.46 5.43
N THR A 12 8.60 -1.86 6.38
CA THR A 12 8.29 -2.52 7.64
C THR A 12 7.22 -3.60 7.44
N ALA A 13 7.04 -4.44 8.45
CA ALA A 13 5.98 -5.46 8.40
C ALA A 13 4.61 -4.82 8.19
N LYS A 14 4.32 -3.72 8.90
CA LYS A 14 3.04 -3.03 8.76
C LYS A 14 2.89 -2.41 7.37
N GLN A 15 3.92 -1.76 6.87
CA GLN A 15 3.92 -1.23 5.51
C GLN A 15 3.69 -2.35 4.50
N GLY A 16 4.34 -3.50 4.71
CA GLY A 16 4.16 -4.66 3.85
C GLY A 16 2.71 -5.14 3.79
N GLN A 17 1.99 -5.10 4.92
CA GLN A 17 0.59 -5.46 4.94
C GLN A 17 -0.27 -4.50 4.10
N TYR A 18 -0.01 -3.20 4.19
CA TYR A 18 -0.71 -2.22 3.36
C TYR A 18 -0.40 -2.43 1.87
N LEU A 19 0.87 -2.68 1.55
CA LEU A 19 1.27 -2.92 0.16
C LEU A 19 0.63 -4.20 -0.38
N ALA A 20 0.58 -5.27 0.43
CA ALA A 20 -0.05 -6.52 0.04
C ALA A 20 -1.54 -6.33 -0.20
N TYR A 21 -2.21 -5.55 0.65
CA TYR A 21 -3.63 -5.24 0.46
C TYR A 21 -3.87 -4.49 -0.85
N ILE A 22 -3.05 -3.48 -1.13
CA ILE A 22 -3.16 -2.71 -2.37
C ILE A 22 -3.02 -3.63 -3.59
N HIS A 23 -2.04 -4.53 -3.55
CA HIS A 23 -1.80 -5.46 -4.64
C HIS A 23 -2.98 -6.40 -4.87
N LEU A 24 -3.47 -7.04 -3.80
CA LEU A 24 -4.57 -7.99 -3.90
C LEU A 24 -5.88 -7.31 -4.29
N TYR A 25 -6.16 -6.14 -3.71
CA TYR A 25 -7.35 -5.38 -4.05
C TYR A 25 -7.37 -5.03 -5.54
N THR A 26 -6.23 -4.54 -6.04
CA THR A 26 -6.11 -4.15 -7.45
C THR A 26 -6.34 -5.35 -8.36
N ARG A 27 -5.83 -6.51 -8.00
CA ARG A 27 -6.05 -7.73 -8.79
C ARG A 27 -7.50 -8.17 -8.79
N LEU A 28 -8.17 -8.07 -7.65
CA LEU A 28 -9.57 -8.52 -7.52
C LEU A 28 -10.54 -7.55 -8.17
N HIS A 29 -10.32 -6.26 -7.99
CA HIS A 29 -11.29 -5.23 -8.40
C HIS A 29 -10.89 -4.50 -9.66
N ARG A 30 -9.69 -4.75 -10.18
CA ARG A 30 -9.15 -4.11 -11.38
C ARG A 30 -9.07 -2.59 -11.26
N ARG A 31 -8.91 -2.11 -10.05
CA ARG A 31 -8.69 -0.71 -9.71
C ARG A 31 -8.03 -0.63 -8.34
N PRO A 32 -7.26 0.43 -8.07
CA PRO A 32 -6.65 0.59 -6.75
C PRO A 32 -7.69 0.81 -5.66
N PRO A 33 -7.38 0.47 -4.41
CA PRO A 33 -8.28 0.76 -3.30
C PRO A 33 -8.28 2.26 -2.99
N ALA A 34 -9.39 2.73 -2.42
CA ALA A 34 -9.46 4.05 -1.81
C ALA A 34 -8.98 3.96 -0.36
N GLU A 35 -8.69 5.13 0.24
CA GLU A 35 -8.29 5.14 1.65
C GLU A 35 -9.39 4.58 2.56
N THR A 36 -10.66 4.81 2.21
CA THR A 36 -11.79 4.25 2.96
C THR A 36 -11.79 2.72 2.97
N ASP A 37 -11.41 2.09 1.86
CA ASP A 37 -11.30 0.63 1.81
C ASP A 37 -10.27 0.12 2.80
N MET A 38 -9.15 0.83 2.93
CA MET A 38 -8.09 0.47 3.87
C MET A 38 -8.50 0.71 5.31
N GLN A 39 -9.27 1.78 5.57
CA GLN A 39 -9.81 2.03 6.90
C GLN A 39 -10.66 0.87 7.38
N GLU A 40 -11.52 0.37 6.52
CA GLU A 40 -12.42 -0.73 6.85
C GLU A 40 -11.65 -2.03 7.05
N TYR A 41 -10.73 -2.32 6.14
CA TYR A 41 -9.99 -3.59 6.23
C TYR A 41 -9.10 -3.65 7.47
N PHE A 42 -8.33 -2.59 7.72
CA PHE A 42 -7.37 -2.57 8.82
C PHE A 42 -7.97 -2.11 10.14
N LEU A 43 -9.24 -1.67 10.13
CA LEU A 43 -9.95 -1.18 11.33
C LEU A 43 -9.18 -0.06 12.00
N VAL A 44 -8.77 0.93 11.21
CA VAL A 44 -8.03 2.08 11.70
C VAL A 44 -8.72 3.37 11.29
N SER A 45 -8.34 4.46 11.96
CA SER A 45 -8.95 5.77 11.70
C SER A 45 -8.53 6.35 10.36
N PRO A 46 -9.33 7.27 9.78
CA PRO A 46 -8.97 7.97 8.55
C PRO A 46 -7.60 8.64 8.61
N PRO A 47 -7.25 9.39 9.68
CA PRO A 47 -5.91 9.98 9.76
C PRO A 47 -4.78 8.95 9.74
N SER A 48 -4.99 7.78 10.36
CA SER A 48 -3.97 6.72 10.38
C SER A 48 -3.68 6.19 8.99
N VAL A 49 -4.74 5.94 8.20
CA VAL A 49 -4.56 5.49 6.81
C VAL A 49 -3.89 6.57 5.99
N HIS A 50 -4.35 7.80 6.11
CA HIS A 50 -3.79 8.91 5.32
C HIS A 50 -2.30 9.08 5.61
N GLN A 51 -1.90 9.03 6.88
CA GLN A 51 -0.49 9.11 7.25
C GLN A 51 0.33 7.96 6.67
N MET A 52 -0.23 6.74 6.70
CA MET A 52 0.46 5.59 6.11
C MET A 52 0.63 5.78 4.61
N VAL A 53 -0.39 6.25 3.90
CA VAL A 53 -0.32 6.49 2.46
C VAL A 53 0.77 7.51 2.15
N LEU A 54 0.82 8.62 2.89
CA LEU A 54 1.88 9.62 2.71
C LEU A 54 3.26 9.05 2.98
N THR A 55 3.38 8.22 4.01
CA THR A 55 4.65 7.58 4.36
C THR A 55 5.12 6.64 3.26
N LEU A 56 4.21 5.81 2.74
CA LEU A 56 4.52 4.89 1.65
C LEU A 56 4.96 5.65 0.39
N GLU A 57 4.28 6.75 0.10
CA GLU A 57 4.62 7.57 -1.06
C GLU A 57 6.00 8.22 -0.92
N ARG A 58 6.29 8.80 0.26
CA ARG A 58 7.60 9.41 0.52
C ARG A 58 8.73 8.39 0.48
N ALA A 59 8.45 7.16 0.89
CA ALA A 59 9.44 6.08 0.85
C ALA A 59 9.65 5.51 -0.57
N GLY A 60 8.88 5.98 -1.54
CA GLY A 60 8.99 5.48 -2.92
C GLY A 60 8.39 4.10 -3.11
N LEU A 61 7.51 3.66 -2.20
CA LEU A 61 6.90 2.34 -2.27
C LEU A 61 5.61 2.34 -3.08
N ILE A 62 4.96 3.50 -3.17
CA ILE A 62 3.77 3.71 -4.00
C ILE A 62 3.89 5.06 -4.70
N ARG A 63 3.07 5.21 -5.73
CA ARG A 63 2.86 6.48 -6.42
C ARG A 63 1.36 6.72 -6.50
N ARG A 64 0.94 7.96 -6.45
CA ARG A 64 -0.47 8.32 -6.63
C ARG A 64 -0.55 9.68 -7.31
N GLN A 65 -1.67 9.91 -7.99
CA GLN A 65 -1.93 11.20 -8.61
C GLN A 65 -2.67 12.09 -7.62
N PRO A 66 -2.18 13.32 -7.39
CA PRO A 66 -2.87 14.25 -6.48
C PRO A 66 -4.30 14.49 -6.94
N ARG A 67 -5.20 14.60 -5.98
CA ARG A 67 -6.62 14.92 -6.21
C ARG A 67 -7.37 13.89 -7.05
N THR A 68 -6.78 12.72 -7.28
CA THR A 68 -7.43 11.64 -8.01
C THR A 68 -7.66 10.49 -7.06
N PRO A 69 -8.91 10.23 -6.64
CA PRO A 69 -9.21 9.10 -5.76
C PRO A 69 -8.83 7.78 -6.42
N SER A 70 -8.44 6.80 -5.60
CA SER A 70 -8.13 5.43 -6.06
C SER A 70 -7.09 5.42 -7.18
N SER A 71 -6.02 6.21 -7.00
CA SER A 71 -4.94 6.31 -7.98
C SER A 71 -3.63 5.67 -7.52
N ILE A 72 -3.66 4.91 -6.42
CA ILE A 72 -2.46 4.33 -5.82
C ILE A 72 -1.89 3.26 -6.74
N GLU A 73 -0.59 3.36 -7.02
CA GLU A 73 0.13 2.40 -7.85
C GLU A 73 1.35 1.88 -7.07
N LEU A 74 1.53 0.56 -7.04
CA LEU A 74 2.69 -0.05 -6.38
C LEU A 74 3.96 0.21 -7.18
N LEU A 75 5.03 0.53 -6.47
CA LEU A 75 6.36 0.69 -7.06
C LEU A 75 7.34 -0.39 -6.57
N VAL A 76 6.84 -1.44 -5.92
CA VAL A 76 7.65 -2.56 -5.44
C VAL A 76 7.28 -3.82 -6.21
N ASP A 77 8.22 -4.76 -6.25
CA ASP A 77 7.99 -6.07 -6.88
C ASP A 77 6.96 -6.84 -6.04
N PRO A 78 5.80 -7.22 -6.63
CA PRO A 78 4.79 -7.97 -5.86
C PRO A 78 5.31 -9.26 -5.26
N ASN A 79 6.33 -9.88 -5.86
CA ASN A 79 6.92 -11.12 -5.35
C ASN A 79 7.64 -10.92 -4.02
N GLN A 80 7.91 -9.69 -3.63
CA GLN A 80 8.57 -9.36 -2.36
C GLN A 80 7.58 -9.04 -1.25
N LEU A 81 6.29 -9.04 -1.56
CA LEU A 81 5.27 -8.68 -0.56
C LEU A 81 4.96 -9.87 0.34
N PRO A 82 4.67 -9.61 1.64
CA PRO A 82 4.25 -10.68 2.54
C PRO A 82 2.83 -11.12 2.22
N ASP A 83 2.44 -12.23 2.82
CA ASP A 83 1.04 -12.65 2.78
C ASP A 83 0.20 -11.64 3.57
N LEU A 84 -0.98 -11.35 3.06
CA LEU A 84 -1.91 -10.48 3.76
C LEU A 84 -2.54 -11.26 4.90
N LEU A 85 -2.42 -10.72 6.08
CA LEU A 85 -2.97 -11.33 7.29
C LEU A 85 -4.43 -10.97 7.51
#